data_3409c1632df7f5b569ccdc0834671eba
#
_entry.id   3409c1632df7f5b569ccdc0834671eba
#
_cell.length_a   1.000
_cell.length_b   1.000
_cell.length_c   1.000
_cell.angle_alpha   90.00
_cell.angle_beta   90.00
_cell.angle_gamma   90.00
#
_symmetry.space_group_name_H-M   'P 1'
#
loop_
_entity.id
_entity.type
_entity.pdbx_description
1 polymer ?
#
loop_
_entity_poly.entity_id
_entity_poly.type
_entity_poly.pdbx_seq_one_letter_code
_entity_poly.pdbx_strand_id
1 'polypeptide(L)'
;MAKQYLIAGAGIGGLASALALAKGKQRVCVLEQSPLVEEIGAGLQLGPNASSVLQALGVDEEVSSFAGFPEEVRILDGLTGKTLNKVALGPDFVERFGAPYRVIHRGDLLGVLLRAAEARKTIKIETSSKVQSYSDLGERGVEVETDAGRRKGSLLIGADGIRSSVRAQLLGDGGPTPAGHVIARSLVSSAHMPVSDNAVTLWLVPGGHVVHYPVRQGRVFNLVAAWDGDFAEATWGMGAEAGEVEALAEGADARLKDILKAAPNWRKWAAAHREPVTTWGAGHVTLLGDAAHPVLPYLAQGAVMALEDAVVLAAQLDAHESAEKALRAYEAARQPRLAQMYDMCRKAGMAYHAGGPFRFIRNLVMRRMSDTASRNRVAWIYDWRPDKSV
;
A
#
# COMPACT_ATOMS: atom_id res chain seq x y z
N MET A 1 14.50 32.27 -6.81
CA MET A 1 13.10 31.84 -7.05
C MET A 1 12.84 30.56 -6.26
N ALA A 2 11.65 30.36 -5.67
CA ALA A 2 11.33 29.10 -5.01
C ALA A 2 11.46 27.93 -6.03
N LYS A 3 12.17 26.86 -5.65
CA LYS A 3 12.32 25.67 -6.46
C LYS A 3 10.94 25.03 -6.64
N GLN A 4 10.62 24.55 -7.84
CA GLN A 4 9.40 23.80 -8.11
C GLN A 4 9.75 22.33 -8.26
N TYR A 5 9.10 21.48 -7.48
CA TYR A 5 9.24 20.01 -7.58
C TYR A 5 8.08 19.44 -8.38
N LEU A 6 8.37 18.49 -9.25
CA LEU A 6 7.37 17.78 -10.04
C LEU A 6 7.15 16.38 -9.47
N ILE A 7 5.90 15.97 -9.35
CA ILE A 7 5.51 14.62 -8.90
C ILE A 7 4.61 14.01 -9.98
N ALA A 8 4.99 12.88 -10.51
CA ALA A 8 4.15 12.10 -11.41
C ALA A 8 3.24 11.17 -10.59
N GLY A 9 1.93 11.36 -10.68
CA GLY A 9 0.89 10.58 -10.00
C GLY A 9 0.36 11.23 -8.72
N ALA A 10 -0.98 11.32 -8.60
CA ALA A 10 -1.72 11.81 -7.43
C ALA A 10 -2.27 10.67 -6.55
N GLY A 11 -1.62 9.51 -6.54
CA GLY A 11 -1.91 8.44 -5.59
C GLY A 11 -1.48 8.79 -4.16
N ILE A 12 -1.66 7.85 -3.22
CA ILE A 12 -1.31 8.04 -1.80
C ILE A 12 0.14 8.52 -1.63
N GLY A 13 1.11 7.88 -2.31
CA GLY A 13 2.52 8.27 -2.22
C GLY A 13 2.79 9.67 -2.78
N GLY A 14 2.20 10.00 -3.94
CA GLY A 14 2.39 11.31 -4.58
C GLY A 14 1.80 12.46 -3.75
N LEU A 15 0.56 12.31 -3.26
CA LEU A 15 -0.06 13.33 -2.39
C LEU A 15 0.64 13.46 -1.04
N ALA A 16 1.06 12.34 -0.43
CA ALA A 16 1.85 12.36 0.80
C ALA A 16 3.19 13.09 0.60
N SER A 17 3.87 12.84 -0.54
CA SER A 17 5.10 13.54 -0.91
C SER A 17 4.86 15.04 -1.12
N ALA A 18 3.77 15.41 -1.80
CA ALA A 18 3.42 16.82 -1.98
C ALA A 18 3.21 17.53 -0.63
N LEU A 19 2.50 16.88 0.30
CA LEU A 19 2.27 17.41 1.65
C LEU A 19 3.57 17.53 2.46
N ALA A 20 4.43 16.53 2.40
CA ALA A 20 5.71 16.53 3.12
C ALA A 20 6.62 17.64 2.61
N LEU A 21 6.79 17.76 1.30
CA LEU A 21 7.63 18.76 0.64
C LEU A 21 7.12 20.21 0.82
N ALA A 22 5.80 20.38 0.84
CA ALA A 22 5.20 21.70 1.04
C ALA A 22 5.45 22.27 2.44
N LYS A 23 5.86 21.48 3.44
CA LYS A 23 6.29 21.98 4.76
C LYS A 23 7.56 22.82 4.66
N GLY A 24 8.51 22.45 3.81
CA GLY A 24 9.72 23.20 3.52
C GLY A 24 9.50 24.45 2.64
N LYS A 25 8.24 24.89 2.43
CA LYS A 25 7.84 26.04 1.59
C LYS A 25 8.21 25.90 0.11
N GLN A 26 8.50 24.68 -0.35
CA GLN A 26 8.74 24.39 -1.77
C GLN A 26 7.42 24.44 -2.56
N ARG A 27 7.51 24.85 -3.81
CA ARG A 27 6.37 24.74 -4.74
C ARG A 27 6.35 23.31 -5.29
N VAL A 28 5.19 22.69 -5.26
CA VAL A 28 4.99 21.32 -5.76
C VAL A 28 3.92 21.32 -6.84
N CYS A 29 4.20 20.65 -7.97
CA CYS A 29 3.22 20.39 -9.01
C CYS A 29 3.06 18.88 -9.12
N VAL A 30 1.86 18.38 -8.83
CA VAL A 30 1.47 16.98 -8.99
C VAL A 30 0.79 16.82 -10.34
N LEU A 31 1.28 15.89 -11.15
CA LEU A 31 0.81 15.60 -12.51
C LEU A 31 0.05 14.26 -12.49
N GLU A 32 -1.27 14.32 -12.64
CA GLU A 32 -2.13 13.13 -12.57
C GLU A 32 -2.73 12.81 -13.95
N GLN A 33 -2.66 11.55 -14.35
CA GLN A 33 -3.17 11.10 -15.65
C GLN A 33 -4.69 11.12 -15.76
N SER A 34 -5.37 10.82 -14.64
CA SER A 34 -6.84 10.76 -14.60
C SER A 34 -7.46 12.16 -14.55
N PRO A 35 -8.67 12.36 -15.11
CA PRO A 35 -9.37 13.62 -14.99
C PRO A 35 -9.86 13.91 -13.57
N LEU A 36 -10.01 12.88 -12.75
CA LEU A 36 -10.36 12.95 -11.34
C LEU A 36 -9.38 12.13 -10.50
N VAL A 37 -9.05 12.65 -9.32
CA VAL A 37 -8.24 11.91 -8.35
C VAL A 37 -9.18 11.06 -7.50
N GLU A 38 -9.44 9.85 -7.98
CA GLU A 38 -10.35 8.89 -7.33
C GLU A 38 -9.70 7.50 -7.26
N GLU A 39 -10.14 6.72 -6.29
CA GLU A 39 -9.74 5.33 -6.14
C GLU A 39 -10.93 4.39 -6.09
N ILE A 40 -10.87 3.32 -6.86
CA ILE A 40 -11.89 2.28 -6.86
C ILE A 40 -11.72 1.38 -5.65
N GLY A 41 -12.75 1.34 -4.83
CA GLY A 41 -12.96 0.72 -3.55
C GLY A 41 -12.14 -0.52 -3.16
N ALA A 42 -11.22 -0.32 -2.23
CA ALA A 42 -10.59 -1.37 -1.45
C ALA A 42 -10.36 -0.87 -0.02
N GLY A 43 -10.28 -1.80 0.93
CA GLY A 43 -9.82 -1.48 2.27
C GLY A 43 -8.29 -1.44 2.32
N LEU A 44 -7.77 -0.63 3.23
CA LEU A 44 -6.37 -0.58 3.64
C LEU A 44 -6.26 -0.86 5.14
N GLN A 45 -5.12 -1.38 5.54
CA GLN A 45 -4.74 -1.58 6.92
C GLN A 45 -3.59 -0.62 7.23
N LEU A 46 -3.72 0.16 8.30
CA LEU A 46 -2.76 1.18 8.70
C LEU A 46 -2.22 0.83 10.09
N GLY A 47 -0.99 0.34 10.13
CA GLY A 47 -0.29 0.06 11.38
C GLY A 47 0.20 1.34 12.08
N PRO A 48 0.80 1.22 13.27
CA PRO A 48 1.37 2.34 14.02
C PRO A 48 2.41 3.16 13.26
N ASN A 49 3.17 2.53 12.35
CA ASN A 49 4.10 3.23 11.46
C ASN A 49 3.38 4.19 10.50
N ALA A 50 2.22 3.82 9.97
CA ALA A 50 1.40 4.74 9.18
C ALA A 50 0.92 5.94 10.00
N SER A 51 0.49 5.71 11.25
CA SER A 51 0.04 6.77 12.14
C SER A 51 1.11 7.83 12.36
N SER A 52 2.36 7.43 12.56
CA SER A 52 3.47 8.37 12.76
C SER A 52 3.71 9.26 11.53
N VAL A 53 3.54 8.72 10.33
CA VAL A 53 3.62 9.50 9.09
C VAL A 53 2.44 10.45 8.96
N LEU A 54 1.21 9.97 9.17
CA LEU A 54 0.01 10.79 9.05
C LEU A 54 0.00 11.95 10.05
N GLN A 55 0.51 11.72 11.27
CA GLN A 55 0.78 12.78 12.26
C GLN A 55 1.81 13.77 11.74
N ALA A 56 2.93 13.28 11.22
CA ALA A 56 3.94 14.13 10.63
C ALA A 56 3.40 14.94 9.44
N LEU A 57 2.44 14.44 8.66
CA LEU A 57 1.78 15.18 7.59
C LEU A 57 0.69 16.14 8.09
N GLY A 58 0.22 15.99 9.33
CA GLY A 58 -0.85 16.80 9.93
C GLY A 58 -2.26 16.41 9.47
N VAL A 59 -2.46 15.14 9.11
CA VAL A 59 -3.74 14.60 8.62
C VAL A 59 -4.29 13.44 9.46
N ASP A 60 -3.60 13.05 10.53
CA ASP A 60 -3.91 11.86 11.32
C ASP A 60 -5.29 11.92 11.97
N GLU A 61 -5.70 13.10 12.48
CA GLU A 61 -7.00 13.31 13.10
C GLU A 61 -8.13 13.10 12.08
N GLU A 62 -8.02 13.72 10.89
CA GLU A 62 -9.02 13.58 9.84
C GLU A 62 -9.08 12.13 9.33
N VAL A 63 -7.94 11.46 9.14
CA VAL A 63 -7.89 10.03 8.79
C VAL A 63 -8.57 9.17 9.85
N SER A 64 -8.35 9.46 11.14
CA SER A 64 -8.96 8.73 12.24
C SER A 64 -10.48 8.84 12.25
N SER A 65 -11.05 9.96 11.80
CA SER A 65 -12.52 10.15 11.71
C SER A 65 -13.19 9.24 10.67
N PHE A 66 -12.44 8.76 9.67
CA PHE A 66 -12.92 7.79 8.66
C PHE A 66 -12.51 6.35 8.96
N ALA A 67 -11.55 6.14 9.85
CA ALA A 67 -10.98 4.83 10.13
C ALA A 67 -11.90 3.97 11.02
N GLY A 68 -11.75 2.64 10.91
CA GLY A 68 -12.18 1.66 11.88
C GLY A 68 -11.01 1.25 12.78
N PHE A 69 -11.31 0.84 13.99
CA PHE A 69 -10.34 0.40 15.00
C PHE A 69 -10.66 -1.05 15.36
N PRO A 70 -10.10 -2.04 14.64
CA PRO A 70 -10.35 -3.44 14.92
C PRO A 70 -9.76 -3.82 16.31
N GLU A 71 -10.43 -4.74 16.99
CA GLU A 71 -10.03 -5.21 18.30
C GLU A 71 -8.90 -6.25 18.23
N GLU A 72 -8.81 -6.95 17.11
CA GLU A 72 -7.80 -7.99 16.88
C GLU A 72 -7.51 -8.25 15.41
N VAL A 73 -6.35 -8.86 15.16
CA VAL A 73 -6.07 -9.62 13.93
C VAL A 73 -6.21 -11.09 14.26
N ARG A 74 -7.02 -11.82 13.52
CA ARG A 74 -7.31 -13.24 13.71
C ARG A 74 -6.92 -14.03 12.48
N ILE A 75 -6.16 -15.10 12.66
CA ILE A 75 -5.78 -16.04 11.60
C ILE A 75 -6.50 -17.36 11.86
N LEU A 76 -7.26 -17.80 10.89
CA LEU A 76 -8.07 -19.02 10.94
C LEU A 76 -7.59 -20.05 9.90
N ASP A 77 -7.67 -21.31 10.25
CA ASP A 77 -7.60 -22.39 9.28
C ASP A 77 -8.91 -22.45 8.49
N GLY A 78 -8.83 -22.18 7.20
CA GLY A 78 -10.02 -22.07 6.35
C GLY A 78 -10.81 -23.38 6.16
N LEU A 79 -10.17 -24.53 6.33
CA LEU A 79 -10.87 -25.82 6.21
C LEU A 79 -11.61 -26.22 7.49
N THR A 80 -11.10 -25.85 8.66
CA THR A 80 -11.65 -26.30 9.95
C THR A 80 -12.28 -25.19 10.77
N GLY A 81 -12.13 -23.94 10.36
CA GLY A 81 -12.55 -22.75 11.10
C GLY A 81 -11.83 -22.52 12.44
N LYS A 82 -10.80 -23.32 12.77
CA LYS A 82 -10.07 -23.20 14.03
C LYS A 82 -9.10 -22.03 14.00
N THR A 83 -9.04 -21.30 15.11
CA THR A 83 -8.05 -20.23 15.27
C THR A 83 -6.64 -20.78 15.28
N LEU A 84 -5.78 -20.25 14.43
CA LEU A 84 -4.35 -20.56 14.34
C LEU A 84 -3.52 -19.57 15.15
N ASN A 85 -3.88 -18.28 15.05
CA ASN A 85 -3.20 -17.22 15.78
C ASN A 85 -4.14 -16.03 15.96
N LYS A 86 -3.84 -15.21 16.96
CA LYS A 86 -4.60 -14.02 17.31
C LYS A 86 -3.66 -12.97 17.90
N VAL A 87 -3.81 -11.74 17.47
CA VAL A 87 -3.10 -10.58 18.01
C VAL A 87 -4.12 -9.56 18.47
N ALA A 88 -4.16 -9.30 19.76
CA ALA A 88 -5.03 -8.27 20.34
C ALA A 88 -4.48 -6.88 19.99
N LEU A 89 -5.38 -5.97 19.59
CA LEU A 89 -5.06 -4.60 19.16
C LEU A 89 -5.53 -3.54 20.20
N GLY A 90 -5.84 -3.98 21.40
CA GLY A 90 -6.32 -3.14 22.51
C GLY A 90 -5.24 -2.23 23.13
N PRO A 91 -5.48 -1.74 24.36
CA PRO A 91 -4.61 -0.78 25.04
C PRO A 91 -3.14 -1.18 25.10
N ASP A 92 -2.83 -2.44 25.42
CA ASP A 92 -1.45 -2.96 25.49
C ASP A 92 -0.71 -2.87 24.14
N PHE A 93 -1.44 -3.00 23.00
CA PHE A 93 -0.88 -2.82 21.68
C PHE A 93 -0.53 -1.34 21.43
N VAL A 94 -1.45 -0.45 21.82
CA VAL A 94 -1.26 1.00 21.70
C VAL A 94 -0.11 1.46 22.60
N GLU A 95 -0.03 0.97 23.84
CA GLU A 95 1.08 1.27 24.75
C GLU A 95 2.42 0.81 24.15
N ARG A 96 2.47 -0.41 23.59
CA ARG A 96 3.69 -0.98 23.00
C ARG A 96 4.16 -0.24 21.75
N PHE A 97 3.25 0.18 20.87
CA PHE A 97 3.58 0.74 19.57
C PHE A 97 3.27 2.24 19.41
N GLY A 98 2.72 2.87 20.43
CA GLY A 98 2.46 4.31 20.48
C GLY A 98 1.28 4.80 19.64
N ALA A 99 0.58 3.90 18.91
CA ALA A 99 -0.60 4.23 18.13
C ALA A 99 -1.48 3.00 17.87
N PRO A 100 -2.79 3.16 17.63
CA PRO A 100 -3.67 2.05 17.31
C PRO A 100 -3.43 1.51 15.89
N TYR A 101 -3.81 0.25 15.70
CA TYR A 101 -4.00 -0.32 14.38
C TYR A 101 -5.35 0.14 13.81
N ARG A 102 -5.38 0.52 12.54
CA ARG A 102 -6.57 1.05 11.90
C ARG A 102 -6.85 0.36 10.57
N VAL A 103 -8.10 0.36 10.18
CA VAL A 103 -8.56 -0.02 8.84
C VAL A 103 -9.32 1.15 8.24
N ILE A 104 -9.16 1.37 6.94
CA ILE A 104 -9.79 2.50 6.26
C ILE A 104 -10.15 2.12 4.82
N HIS A 105 -11.17 2.71 4.26
CA HIS A 105 -11.40 2.63 2.82
C HIS A 105 -10.34 3.46 2.08
N ARG A 106 -9.73 2.91 1.04
CA ARG A 106 -8.60 3.54 0.32
C ARG A 106 -8.96 4.90 -0.26
N GLY A 107 -10.18 5.03 -0.81
CA GLY A 107 -10.69 6.30 -1.32
C GLY A 107 -10.86 7.35 -0.23
N ASP A 108 -11.21 6.94 1.01
CA ASP A 108 -11.36 7.89 2.12
C ASP A 108 -9.98 8.43 2.54
N LEU A 109 -8.94 7.58 2.61
CA LEU A 109 -7.56 8.04 2.85
C LEU A 109 -7.06 8.97 1.74
N LEU A 110 -7.28 8.59 0.47
CA LEU A 110 -6.89 9.42 -0.67
C LEU A 110 -7.60 10.78 -0.63
N GLY A 111 -8.90 10.80 -0.33
CA GLY A 111 -9.69 12.03 -0.20
C GLY A 111 -9.18 12.96 0.90
N VAL A 112 -8.75 12.42 2.05
CA VAL A 112 -8.12 13.23 3.12
C VAL A 112 -6.81 13.84 2.62
N LEU A 113 -5.93 13.07 2.00
CA LEU A 113 -4.65 13.57 1.47
C LEU A 113 -4.88 14.62 0.37
N LEU A 114 -5.86 14.40 -0.51
CA LEU A 114 -6.21 15.33 -1.58
C LEU A 114 -6.69 16.67 -1.02
N ARG A 115 -7.69 16.67 -0.12
CA ARG A 115 -8.19 17.91 0.52
C ARG A 115 -7.06 18.66 1.24
N ALA A 116 -6.22 17.93 1.96
CA ALA A 116 -5.07 18.54 2.66
C ALA A 116 -4.07 19.17 1.67
N ALA A 117 -3.85 18.55 0.50
CA ALA A 117 -2.99 19.08 -0.54
C ALA A 117 -3.60 20.32 -1.22
N GLU A 118 -4.87 20.28 -1.58
CA GLU A 118 -5.61 21.40 -2.19
C GLU A 118 -5.68 22.63 -1.27
N ALA A 119 -5.75 22.43 0.03
CA ALA A 119 -5.73 23.51 1.02
C ALA A 119 -4.37 24.28 1.07
N ARG A 120 -3.31 23.76 0.44
CA ARG A 120 -1.98 24.35 0.46
C ARG A 120 -1.70 25.12 -0.83
N LYS A 121 -1.56 26.45 -0.73
CA LYS A 121 -1.23 27.34 -1.87
C LYS A 121 0.08 27.01 -2.60
N THR A 122 0.97 26.26 -1.97
CA THR A 122 2.25 25.83 -2.56
C THR A 122 2.12 24.53 -3.37
N ILE A 123 1.00 23.83 -3.29
CA ILE A 123 0.72 22.61 -4.05
C ILE A 123 -0.25 22.94 -5.17
N LYS A 124 0.10 22.54 -6.39
CA LYS A 124 -0.77 22.56 -7.57
C LYS A 124 -0.98 21.12 -8.03
N ILE A 125 -2.22 20.70 -8.23
CA ILE A 125 -2.57 19.40 -8.80
C ILE A 125 -3.10 19.65 -10.20
N GLU A 126 -2.48 19.02 -11.20
CA GLU A 126 -2.89 19.07 -12.60
C GLU A 126 -3.37 17.69 -13.03
N THR A 127 -4.67 17.54 -13.19
CA THR A 127 -5.31 16.32 -13.73
C THR A 127 -5.21 16.27 -15.25
N SER A 128 -5.55 15.13 -15.88
CA SER A 128 -5.39 14.90 -17.33
C SER A 128 -4.00 15.27 -17.85
N SER A 129 -2.97 15.00 -17.05
CA SER A 129 -1.58 15.41 -17.27
C SER A 129 -0.64 14.22 -17.11
N LYS A 130 -0.88 13.15 -17.90
CA LYS A 130 -0.04 11.94 -17.87
C LYS A 130 1.39 12.30 -18.27
N VAL A 131 2.36 11.91 -17.44
CA VAL A 131 3.78 12.03 -17.77
C VAL A 131 4.13 11.01 -18.86
N GLN A 132 4.62 11.50 -20.00
CA GLN A 132 5.02 10.69 -21.15
C GLN A 132 6.52 10.44 -21.15
N SER A 133 7.30 11.51 -20.90
CA SER A 133 8.75 11.45 -20.87
C SER A 133 9.33 12.59 -20.03
N TYR A 134 10.61 12.51 -19.74
CA TYR A 134 11.34 13.60 -19.09
C TYR A 134 12.75 13.76 -19.66
N SER A 135 13.32 14.95 -19.47
CA SER A 135 14.74 15.26 -19.72
C SER A 135 15.36 15.84 -18.46
N ASP A 136 16.43 15.23 -17.97
CA ASP A 136 17.27 15.80 -16.93
C ASP A 136 18.24 16.78 -17.58
N LEU A 137 18.16 18.06 -17.18
CA LEU A 137 18.95 19.14 -17.72
C LEU A 137 20.12 19.53 -16.81
N GLY A 138 20.48 18.65 -15.87
CA GLY A 138 21.51 18.86 -14.85
C GLY A 138 21.12 20.01 -13.92
N GLU A 139 22.02 20.94 -13.68
CA GLU A 139 21.78 22.10 -12.77
C GLU A 139 20.56 22.95 -13.17
N ARG A 140 20.08 22.85 -14.41
CA ARG A 140 18.86 23.51 -14.87
C ARG A 140 17.57 22.79 -14.46
N GLY A 141 17.68 21.64 -13.77
CA GLY A 141 16.58 20.83 -13.30
C GLY A 141 16.06 19.85 -14.35
N VAL A 142 14.75 19.63 -14.38
CA VAL A 142 14.09 18.67 -15.26
C VAL A 142 13.01 19.35 -16.12
N GLU A 143 12.83 18.85 -17.33
CA GLU A 143 11.68 19.14 -18.18
C GLU A 143 10.87 17.85 -18.38
N VAL A 144 9.56 17.91 -18.11
CA VAL A 144 8.64 16.78 -18.21
C VAL A 144 7.63 17.07 -19.32
N GLU A 145 7.44 16.12 -20.20
CA GLU A 145 6.42 16.15 -21.27
C GLU A 145 5.18 15.40 -20.78
N THR A 146 4.02 16.05 -20.88
CA THR A 146 2.73 15.49 -20.48
C THR A 146 1.71 15.66 -21.60
N ASP A 147 0.55 14.96 -21.52
CA ASP A 147 -0.57 15.16 -22.45
C ASP A 147 -1.06 16.62 -22.47
N ALA A 148 -0.89 17.36 -21.36
CA ALA A 148 -1.28 18.77 -21.23
C ALA A 148 -0.13 19.76 -21.51
N GLY A 149 0.98 19.30 -22.14
CA GLY A 149 2.14 20.12 -22.50
C GLY A 149 3.31 19.98 -21.52
N ARG A 150 4.32 20.82 -21.69
CA ARG A 150 5.59 20.72 -20.96
C ARG A 150 5.54 21.39 -19.59
N ARG A 151 6.26 20.79 -18.65
CA ARG A 151 6.46 21.35 -17.30
C ARG A 151 7.94 21.33 -16.95
N LYS A 152 8.39 22.36 -16.22
CA LYS A 152 9.78 22.48 -15.75
C LYS A 152 9.82 22.48 -14.23
N GLY A 153 10.79 21.78 -13.68
CA GLY A 153 11.00 21.72 -12.24
C GLY A 153 12.46 21.54 -11.89
N SER A 154 12.78 21.60 -10.61
CA SER A 154 14.13 21.37 -10.10
C SER A 154 14.44 19.87 -10.00
N LEU A 155 13.40 19.04 -9.82
CA LEU A 155 13.50 17.58 -9.77
C LEU A 155 12.17 16.94 -10.15
N LEU A 156 12.19 15.64 -10.45
CA LEU A 156 11.03 14.82 -10.74
C LEU A 156 10.98 13.60 -9.78
N ILE A 157 9.81 13.39 -9.18
CA ILE A 157 9.49 12.22 -8.36
C ILE A 157 8.49 11.37 -9.14
N GLY A 158 8.87 10.16 -9.53
CA GLY A 158 7.98 9.18 -10.14
C GLY A 158 7.20 8.44 -9.05
N ALA A 159 5.96 8.83 -8.81
CA ALA A 159 5.00 8.20 -7.90
C ALA A 159 3.78 7.66 -8.67
N ASP A 160 3.98 7.29 -9.93
CA ASP A 160 2.99 6.90 -10.94
C ASP A 160 2.69 5.38 -10.94
N GLY A 161 2.97 4.72 -9.82
CA GLY A 161 2.55 3.36 -9.52
C GLY A 161 3.35 2.27 -10.25
N ILE A 162 2.87 1.04 -10.17
CA ILE A 162 3.58 -0.16 -10.66
C ILE A 162 3.85 -0.13 -12.18
N ARG A 163 3.04 0.63 -12.94
CA ARG A 163 3.20 0.83 -14.39
C ARG A 163 3.88 2.17 -14.73
N SER A 164 4.73 2.65 -13.85
CA SER A 164 5.41 3.93 -13.94
C SER A 164 6.08 4.15 -15.30
N SER A 165 5.72 5.25 -15.96
CA SER A 165 6.39 5.74 -17.15
C SER A 165 7.76 6.33 -16.83
N VAL A 166 7.90 6.96 -15.65
CA VAL A 166 9.18 7.48 -15.16
C VAL A 166 10.17 6.35 -14.94
N ARG A 167 9.75 5.23 -14.32
CA ARG A 167 10.57 4.02 -14.16
C ARG A 167 10.95 3.41 -15.49
N ALA A 168 10.00 3.26 -16.39
CA ALA A 168 10.25 2.65 -17.70
C ALA A 168 11.34 3.40 -18.46
N GLN A 169 11.34 4.73 -18.42
CA GLN A 169 12.39 5.54 -19.04
C GLN A 169 13.72 5.48 -18.27
N LEU A 170 13.66 5.49 -16.93
CA LEU A 170 14.85 5.52 -16.07
C LEU A 170 15.64 4.21 -16.14
N LEU A 171 14.95 3.08 -16.08
CA LEU A 171 15.57 1.77 -15.90
C LEU A 171 15.53 0.89 -17.15
N GLY A 172 14.59 1.11 -18.06
CA GLY A 172 14.40 0.24 -19.22
C GLY A 172 14.06 -1.22 -18.84
N ASP A 173 13.50 -1.46 -17.64
CA ASP A 173 13.33 -2.79 -17.08
C ASP A 173 11.98 -3.47 -17.45
N GLY A 174 11.32 -2.94 -18.46
CA GLY A 174 10.06 -3.48 -18.98
C GLY A 174 8.85 -3.19 -18.08
N GLY A 175 7.80 -4.00 -18.24
CA GLY A 175 6.56 -3.92 -17.44
C GLY A 175 6.61 -4.73 -16.15
N PRO A 176 5.58 -4.63 -15.29
CA PRO A 176 5.43 -5.54 -14.15
C PRO A 176 5.16 -6.96 -14.64
N THR A 177 5.66 -7.95 -13.89
CA THR A 177 5.45 -9.38 -14.19
C THR A 177 4.38 -9.98 -13.29
N PRO A 178 3.53 -10.90 -13.79
CA PRO A 178 2.59 -11.62 -12.94
C PRO A 178 3.31 -12.41 -11.86
N ALA A 179 2.78 -12.38 -10.64
CA ALA A 179 3.36 -13.07 -9.48
C ALA A 179 2.83 -14.52 -9.30
N GLY A 180 2.09 -15.06 -10.27
CA GLY A 180 1.46 -16.37 -10.16
C GLY A 180 0.28 -16.43 -9.17
N HIS A 181 -0.30 -15.28 -8.86
CA HIS A 181 -1.44 -15.17 -7.96
C HIS A 181 -2.52 -14.26 -8.53
N VAL A 182 -3.77 -14.64 -8.34
CA VAL A 182 -4.95 -13.81 -8.61
C VAL A 182 -5.43 -13.17 -7.33
N ILE A 183 -5.81 -11.89 -7.38
CA ILE A 183 -6.43 -11.19 -6.27
C ILE A 183 -7.80 -10.72 -6.70
N ALA A 184 -8.82 -11.04 -5.93
CA ALA A 184 -10.16 -10.51 -6.12
C ALA A 184 -10.59 -9.70 -4.88
N ARG A 185 -11.34 -8.64 -5.10
CA ARG A 185 -11.85 -7.78 -4.02
C ARG A 185 -13.33 -7.50 -4.21
N SER A 186 -14.02 -7.39 -3.08
CA SER A 186 -15.43 -6.98 -3.03
C SER A 186 -15.68 -6.11 -1.80
N LEU A 187 -16.68 -5.25 -1.90
CA LEU A 187 -17.22 -4.50 -0.77
C LEU A 187 -18.65 -4.97 -0.52
N VAL A 188 -18.93 -5.33 0.72
CA VAL A 188 -20.22 -5.89 1.14
C VAL A 188 -20.81 -5.02 2.24
N SER A 189 -22.07 -4.61 2.10
CA SER A 189 -22.78 -3.93 3.20
C SER A 189 -22.80 -4.81 4.43
N SER A 190 -22.57 -4.23 5.62
CA SER A 190 -22.62 -4.97 6.88
C SER A 190 -23.98 -5.67 7.12
N ALA A 191 -25.05 -5.15 6.56
CA ALA A 191 -26.37 -5.77 6.62
C ALA A 191 -26.46 -7.14 5.91
N HIS A 192 -25.56 -7.41 4.96
CA HIS A 192 -25.52 -8.66 4.20
C HIS A 192 -24.38 -9.61 4.65
N MET A 193 -23.50 -9.13 5.54
CA MET A 193 -22.41 -9.97 6.04
C MET A 193 -22.90 -10.94 7.11
N PRO A 194 -22.52 -12.24 7.01
CA PRO A 194 -22.87 -13.24 8.01
C PRO A 194 -22.05 -13.11 9.30
N VAL A 195 -21.15 -12.13 9.39
CA VAL A 195 -20.29 -11.83 10.55
C VAL A 195 -20.39 -10.34 10.88
N SER A 196 -20.27 -10.01 12.15
CA SER A 196 -20.39 -8.63 12.65
C SER A 196 -19.22 -8.22 13.56
N ASP A 197 -18.20 -9.08 13.70
CA ASP A 197 -17.08 -8.84 14.59
C ASP A 197 -16.14 -7.72 14.04
N ASN A 198 -15.68 -6.89 14.94
CA ASN A 198 -14.74 -5.79 14.65
C ASN A 198 -13.30 -6.32 14.65
N ALA A 199 -12.99 -7.17 13.68
CA ALA A 199 -11.70 -7.82 13.57
C ALA A 199 -11.18 -7.80 12.13
N VAL A 200 -9.85 -7.84 11.97
CA VAL A 200 -9.22 -8.23 10.72
C VAL A 200 -9.08 -9.75 10.73
N THR A 201 -9.85 -10.45 9.93
CA THR A 201 -9.84 -11.91 9.89
C THR A 201 -9.21 -12.42 8.61
N LEU A 202 -8.21 -13.28 8.76
CA LEU A 202 -7.49 -13.95 7.69
C LEU A 202 -7.79 -15.45 7.71
N TRP A 203 -8.38 -15.98 6.66
CA TRP A 203 -8.66 -17.39 6.44
C TRP A 203 -7.63 -18.00 5.51
N LEU A 204 -6.88 -18.99 5.99
CA LEU A 204 -5.86 -19.68 5.20
C LEU A 204 -6.41 -20.99 4.63
N VAL A 205 -6.47 -21.08 3.32
CA VAL A 205 -6.86 -22.29 2.58
C VAL A 205 -5.68 -22.83 1.77
N PRO A 206 -5.67 -24.09 1.36
CA PRO A 206 -4.66 -24.59 0.43
C PRO A 206 -4.67 -23.79 -0.87
N GLY A 207 -3.51 -23.29 -1.29
CA GLY A 207 -3.38 -22.50 -2.52
C GLY A 207 -3.98 -21.09 -2.46
N GLY A 208 -4.34 -20.57 -1.25
CA GLY A 208 -4.89 -19.23 -1.17
C GLY A 208 -5.25 -18.75 0.23
N HIS A 209 -5.87 -17.58 0.28
CA HIS A 209 -6.39 -17.01 1.53
C HIS A 209 -7.52 -16.01 1.26
N VAL A 210 -8.31 -15.74 2.28
CA VAL A 210 -9.34 -14.72 2.28
C VAL A 210 -9.15 -13.80 3.48
N VAL A 211 -9.23 -12.51 3.26
CA VAL A 211 -9.18 -11.49 4.33
C VAL A 211 -10.47 -10.70 4.32
N HIS A 212 -11.04 -10.48 5.49
CA HIS A 212 -12.15 -9.53 5.62
C HIS A 212 -12.00 -8.67 6.88
N TYR A 213 -12.49 -7.46 6.80
CA TYR A 213 -12.55 -6.53 7.91
C TYR A 213 -13.54 -5.40 7.63
N PRO A 214 -14.15 -4.82 8.69
CA PRO A 214 -15.06 -3.70 8.53
C PRO A 214 -14.32 -2.41 8.18
N VAL A 215 -14.87 -1.60 7.28
CA VAL A 215 -14.40 -0.24 6.94
C VAL A 215 -15.57 0.74 7.04
N ARG A 216 -15.29 2.06 6.90
CA ARG A 216 -16.33 3.11 7.00
C ARG A 216 -17.16 2.98 8.28
N GLN A 217 -16.47 2.85 9.41
CA GLN A 217 -17.10 2.71 10.74
C GLN A 217 -18.04 1.49 10.84
N GLY A 218 -17.65 0.38 10.23
CA GLY A 218 -18.39 -0.88 10.29
C GLY A 218 -19.60 -0.99 9.33
N ARG A 219 -19.88 0.03 8.50
CA ARG A 219 -21.00 0.00 7.56
C ARG A 219 -20.76 -0.91 6.36
N VAL A 220 -19.52 -1.16 6.02
CA VAL A 220 -19.09 -1.95 4.86
C VAL A 220 -17.97 -2.87 5.26
N PHE A 221 -17.98 -4.10 4.79
CA PHE A 221 -16.85 -5.02 4.89
C PHE A 221 -16.05 -5.01 3.60
N ASN A 222 -14.73 -4.88 3.74
CA ASN A 222 -13.80 -5.14 2.66
C ASN A 222 -13.45 -6.63 2.66
N LEU A 223 -13.62 -7.28 1.52
CA LEU A 223 -13.24 -8.67 1.28
C LEU A 223 -12.11 -8.71 0.25
N VAL A 224 -11.09 -9.50 0.53
CA VAL A 224 -10.00 -9.80 -0.39
C VAL A 224 -9.84 -11.31 -0.43
N ALA A 225 -9.91 -11.89 -1.60
CA ALA A 225 -9.56 -13.29 -1.85
C ALA A 225 -8.31 -13.32 -2.74
N ALA A 226 -7.34 -14.17 -2.41
CA ALA A 226 -6.15 -14.37 -3.22
C ALA A 226 -5.88 -15.87 -3.35
N TRP A 227 -5.51 -16.30 -4.55
CA TRP A 227 -5.22 -17.70 -4.83
C TRP A 227 -4.14 -17.87 -5.88
N ASP A 228 -3.50 -19.03 -5.88
CA ASP A 228 -2.50 -19.40 -6.88
C ASP A 228 -3.17 -19.56 -8.23
N GLY A 229 -2.64 -18.94 -9.25
CA GLY A 229 -3.18 -19.05 -10.60
C GLY A 229 -2.49 -18.11 -11.58
N ASP A 230 -2.46 -18.54 -12.83
CA ASP A 230 -1.98 -17.72 -13.93
C ASP A 230 -3.13 -16.85 -14.45
N PHE A 231 -2.84 -15.56 -14.61
CA PHE A 231 -3.80 -14.60 -15.07
C PHE A 231 -3.17 -13.70 -16.13
N ALA A 232 -3.79 -13.66 -17.31
CA ALA A 232 -3.29 -12.84 -18.40
C ALA A 232 -3.40 -11.34 -18.06
N GLU A 233 -2.38 -10.58 -18.38
CA GLU A 233 -2.26 -9.13 -18.09
C GLU A 233 -3.43 -8.29 -18.64
N ALA A 234 -4.08 -8.77 -19.70
CA ALA A 234 -5.19 -8.09 -20.38
C ALA A 234 -6.46 -7.92 -19.52
N THR A 235 -6.56 -8.60 -18.39
CA THR A 235 -7.79 -8.70 -17.57
C THR A 235 -7.76 -7.88 -16.29
N TRP A 236 -6.93 -6.86 -16.21
CA TRP A 236 -6.83 -5.97 -15.05
C TRP A 236 -8.16 -5.25 -14.76
N GLY A 237 -8.73 -5.50 -13.58
CA GLY A 237 -9.98 -4.85 -13.13
C GLY A 237 -11.26 -5.45 -13.68
N MET A 238 -11.22 -6.60 -14.31
CA MET A 238 -12.40 -7.33 -14.78
C MET A 238 -13.23 -7.90 -13.62
N GLY A 239 -14.53 -8.12 -13.86
CA GLY A 239 -15.35 -8.92 -12.97
C GLY A 239 -14.77 -10.33 -12.80
N ALA A 240 -14.73 -10.83 -11.57
CA ALA A 240 -14.52 -12.24 -11.34
C ALA A 240 -15.88 -12.96 -11.38
N GLU A 241 -15.94 -14.12 -12.01
CA GLU A 241 -17.13 -14.96 -11.88
C GLU A 241 -17.25 -15.47 -10.44
N ALA A 242 -18.47 -15.49 -9.91
CA ALA A 242 -18.71 -15.93 -8.52
C ALA A 242 -18.13 -17.33 -8.28
N GLY A 243 -18.24 -18.25 -9.22
CA GLY A 243 -17.69 -19.60 -9.13
C GLY A 243 -16.18 -19.68 -8.98
N GLU A 244 -15.40 -18.73 -9.50
CA GLU A 244 -13.94 -18.70 -9.34
C GLU A 244 -13.54 -18.47 -7.87
N VAL A 245 -14.24 -17.54 -7.20
CA VAL A 245 -13.96 -17.23 -5.80
C VAL A 245 -14.55 -18.29 -4.86
N GLU A 246 -15.71 -18.83 -5.21
CA GLU A 246 -16.34 -19.92 -4.45
C GLU A 246 -15.52 -21.21 -4.48
N ALA A 247 -14.84 -21.49 -5.60
CA ALA A 247 -13.94 -22.64 -5.73
C ALA A 247 -12.80 -22.60 -4.70
N LEU A 248 -12.33 -21.42 -4.31
CA LEU A 248 -11.33 -21.25 -3.25
C LEU A 248 -11.81 -21.79 -1.90
N ALA A 249 -13.12 -21.81 -1.67
CA ALA A 249 -13.73 -22.33 -0.45
C ALA A 249 -14.20 -23.79 -0.56
N GLU A 250 -13.82 -24.52 -1.59
CA GLU A 250 -14.13 -25.94 -1.69
C GLU A 250 -13.55 -26.72 -0.49
N GLY A 251 -14.38 -27.48 0.20
CA GLY A 251 -13.99 -28.15 1.45
C GLY A 251 -13.78 -27.24 2.67
N ALA A 252 -13.98 -25.91 2.54
CA ALA A 252 -13.77 -24.96 3.63
C ALA A 252 -14.90 -25.00 4.70
N ASP A 253 -14.63 -24.37 5.84
CA ASP A 253 -15.60 -24.11 6.90
C ASP A 253 -16.83 -23.36 6.37
N ALA A 254 -18.02 -23.69 6.87
CA ALA A 254 -19.28 -23.12 6.40
C ALA A 254 -19.32 -21.58 6.49
N ARG A 255 -18.74 -21.00 7.55
CA ARG A 255 -18.68 -19.54 7.74
C ARG A 255 -17.90 -18.85 6.61
N LEU A 256 -16.78 -19.43 6.16
CA LEU A 256 -16.02 -18.88 5.04
C LEU A 256 -16.84 -18.93 3.75
N LYS A 257 -17.55 -20.03 3.50
CA LYS A 257 -18.43 -20.15 2.33
C LYS A 257 -19.54 -19.10 2.34
N ASP A 258 -20.16 -18.88 3.49
CA ASP A 258 -21.23 -17.88 3.63
C ASP A 258 -20.70 -16.45 3.43
N ILE A 259 -19.49 -16.14 3.92
CA ILE A 259 -18.82 -14.86 3.70
C ILE A 259 -18.58 -14.61 2.20
N LEU A 260 -18.08 -15.61 1.46
CA LEU A 260 -17.80 -15.45 0.03
C LEU A 260 -19.08 -15.29 -0.79
N LYS A 261 -20.14 -16.03 -0.44
CA LYS A 261 -21.48 -15.91 -1.09
C LYS A 261 -22.15 -14.55 -0.83
N ALA A 262 -21.86 -13.91 0.29
CA ALA A 262 -22.42 -12.60 0.61
C ALA A 262 -21.87 -11.48 -0.30
N ALA A 263 -20.77 -11.71 -1.02
CA ALA A 263 -20.13 -10.71 -1.87
C ALA A 263 -20.76 -10.68 -3.28
N PRO A 264 -21.49 -9.62 -3.64
CA PRO A 264 -22.27 -9.58 -4.87
C PRO A 264 -21.43 -9.37 -6.14
N ASN A 265 -20.29 -8.69 -6.01
CA ASN A 265 -19.47 -8.25 -7.15
C ASN A 265 -18.00 -8.36 -6.81
N TRP A 266 -17.33 -9.29 -7.42
CA TRP A 266 -15.89 -9.43 -7.32
C TRP A 266 -15.19 -8.75 -8.50
N ARG A 267 -14.15 -8.01 -8.21
CA ARG A 267 -13.22 -7.52 -9.23
C ARG A 267 -11.86 -8.18 -9.02
N LYS A 268 -11.30 -8.73 -10.09
CA LYS A 268 -10.04 -9.47 -10.04
C LYS A 268 -8.95 -8.81 -10.88
N TRP A 269 -7.71 -9.08 -10.49
CA TRP A 269 -6.52 -8.73 -11.24
C TRP A 269 -5.35 -9.64 -10.87
N ALA A 270 -4.38 -9.75 -11.77
CA ALA A 270 -3.13 -10.42 -11.47
C ALA A 270 -2.42 -9.67 -10.33
N ALA A 271 -1.97 -10.42 -9.31
CA ALA A 271 -0.92 -9.90 -8.46
C ALA A 271 0.32 -9.72 -9.32
N ALA A 272 0.82 -8.50 -9.40
CA ALA A 272 1.99 -8.19 -10.18
C ALA A 272 3.11 -7.74 -9.26
N HIS A 273 4.34 -8.06 -9.64
CA HIS A 273 5.54 -7.62 -8.96
C HIS A 273 6.55 -7.06 -9.95
N ARG A 274 7.56 -6.40 -9.42
CA ARG A 274 8.77 -6.05 -10.14
C ARG A 274 9.94 -6.56 -9.32
N GLU A 275 10.97 -7.03 -9.99
CA GLU A 275 12.20 -7.38 -9.31
C GLU A 275 12.76 -6.18 -8.55
N PRO A 276 13.20 -6.39 -7.29
CA PRO A 276 13.87 -5.34 -6.53
C PRO A 276 15.10 -4.82 -7.27
N VAL A 277 15.18 -3.52 -7.40
CA VAL A 277 16.32 -2.84 -8.02
C VAL A 277 17.03 -1.98 -6.98
N THR A 278 18.34 -1.83 -7.15
CA THR A 278 19.18 -1.00 -6.28
C THR A 278 19.28 0.45 -6.77
N THR A 279 18.84 0.72 -7.99
CA THR A 279 18.84 2.07 -8.57
C THR A 279 17.40 2.55 -8.69
N TRP A 280 17.03 3.59 -7.95
CA TRP A 280 15.70 4.19 -8.00
C TRP A 280 15.69 5.55 -8.68
N GLY A 281 16.86 6.05 -9.08
CA GLY A 281 16.96 7.34 -9.69
C GLY A 281 18.32 7.64 -10.29
N ALA A 282 18.38 8.71 -11.07
CA ALA A 282 19.59 9.29 -11.64
C ALA A 282 19.46 10.82 -11.68
N GLY A 283 20.54 11.55 -11.46
CA GLY A 283 20.54 13.01 -11.46
C GLY A 283 19.43 13.59 -10.60
N HIS A 284 18.53 14.34 -11.21
CA HIS A 284 17.41 15.02 -10.54
C HIS A 284 16.08 14.23 -10.59
N VAL A 285 16.13 12.93 -10.86
CA VAL A 285 14.95 12.07 -10.92
C VAL A 285 15.07 10.94 -9.89
N THR A 286 13.96 10.62 -9.20
CA THR A 286 13.84 9.47 -8.32
C THR A 286 12.45 8.83 -8.40
N LEU A 287 12.34 7.58 -7.98
CA LEU A 287 11.09 6.83 -7.87
C LEU A 287 10.62 6.75 -6.41
N LEU A 288 9.31 6.55 -6.21
CA LEU A 288 8.68 6.46 -4.90
C LEU A 288 7.49 5.48 -4.94
N GLY A 289 7.29 4.74 -3.84
CA GLY A 289 6.18 3.81 -3.69
C GLY A 289 6.23 2.68 -4.73
N ASP A 290 5.07 2.29 -5.26
CA ASP A 290 4.97 1.17 -6.22
C ASP A 290 5.74 1.40 -7.53
N ALA A 291 6.13 2.64 -7.85
CA ALA A 291 7.02 2.91 -8.99
C ALA A 291 8.44 2.40 -8.69
N ALA A 292 8.90 2.50 -7.44
CA ALA A 292 10.22 2.05 -7.02
C ALA A 292 10.23 0.57 -6.57
N HIS A 293 9.25 0.18 -5.73
CA HIS A 293 9.30 -1.06 -4.95
C HIS A 293 7.91 -1.68 -4.72
N PRO A 294 7.17 -2.08 -5.75
CA PRO A 294 5.88 -2.71 -5.54
C PRO A 294 6.05 -4.01 -4.75
N VAL A 295 5.35 -4.12 -3.63
CA VAL A 295 5.37 -5.30 -2.76
C VAL A 295 4.07 -6.08 -2.87
N LEU A 296 4.14 -7.39 -2.73
CA LEU A 296 2.94 -8.23 -2.68
C LEU A 296 2.11 -7.92 -1.42
N PRO A 297 0.77 -7.96 -1.50
CA PRO A 297 -0.12 -7.39 -0.49
C PRO A 297 -0.26 -8.19 0.81
N TYR A 298 0.54 -9.23 1.01
CA TYR A 298 0.41 -10.18 2.14
C TYR A 298 0.58 -9.57 3.53
N LEU A 299 1.29 -8.44 3.66
CA LEU A 299 1.47 -7.71 4.92
C LEU A 299 0.70 -6.38 4.96
N ALA A 300 -0.08 -6.07 3.94
CA ALA A 300 -0.84 -4.84 3.80
C ALA A 300 0.01 -3.55 3.98
N GLN A 301 1.29 -3.56 3.57
CA GLN A 301 2.23 -2.46 3.80
C GLN A 301 2.54 -1.60 2.58
N GLY A 302 2.09 -1.93 1.36
CA GLY A 302 2.46 -1.17 0.15
C GLY A 302 2.18 0.32 0.25
N ALA A 303 0.96 0.71 0.59
CA ALA A 303 0.60 2.12 0.77
C ALA A 303 1.36 2.78 1.93
N VAL A 304 1.63 2.04 3.02
CA VAL A 304 2.36 2.56 4.17
C VAL A 304 3.83 2.80 3.83
N MET A 305 4.45 1.93 3.03
CA MET A 305 5.82 2.14 2.54
C MET A 305 5.92 3.42 1.70
N ALA A 306 4.94 3.70 0.84
CA ALA A 306 4.89 4.94 0.07
C ALA A 306 4.68 6.18 0.97
N LEU A 307 3.92 6.07 2.06
CA LEU A 307 3.80 7.13 3.07
C LEU A 307 5.14 7.38 3.79
N GLU A 308 5.85 6.32 4.19
CA GLU A 308 7.18 6.43 4.81
C GLU A 308 8.19 7.07 3.83
N ASP A 309 8.18 6.67 2.57
CA ASP A 309 9.03 7.26 1.52
C ASP A 309 8.86 8.77 1.44
N ALA A 310 7.62 9.24 1.46
CA ALA A 310 7.29 10.66 1.32
C ALA A 310 7.97 11.54 2.39
N VAL A 311 7.96 11.09 3.64
CA VAL A 311 8.56 11.87 4.75
C VAL A 311 10.07 11.74 4.78
N VAL A 312 10.63 10.57 4.42
CA VAL A 312 12.08 10.39 4.33
C VAL A 312 12.65 11.22 3.17
N LEU A 313 11.99 11.20 2.01
CA LEU A 313 12.40 12.02 0.86
C LEU A 313 12.41 13.52 1.22
N ALA A 314 11.36 14.01 1.87
CA ALA A 314 11.29 15.40 2.28
C ALA A 314 12.41 15.77 3.26
N ALA A 315 12.68 14.92 4.24
CA ALA A 315 13.73 15.14 5.22
C ALA A 315 15.12 15.15 4.57
N GLN A 316 15.39 14.28 3.61
CA GLN A 316 16.67 14.29 2.89
C GLN A 316 16.83 15.53 1.99
N LEU A 317 15.74 16.00 1.39
CA LEU A 317 15.75 17.23 0.61
C LEU A 317 15.96 18.50 1.47
N ASP A 318 15.55 18.46 2.72
CA ASP A 318 15.81 19.53 3.70
C ASP A 318 17.24 19.46 4.28
N ALA A 319 17.82 18.27 4.39
CA ALA A 319 19.15 18.05 4.97
C ALA A 319 20.31 18.30 3.99
N HIS A 320 20.06 18.31 2.68
CA HIS A 320 21.10 18.43 1.67
C HIS A 320 20.88 19.62 0.75
N GLU A 321 21.95 20.37 0.47
CA GLU A 321 21.89 21.51 -0.47
C GLU A 321 21.72 21.06 -1.94
N SER A 322 22.33 19.92 -2.30
CA SER A 322 22.22 19.33 -3.64
C SER A 322 21.02 18.39 -3.71
N ALA A 323 20.10 18.66 -4.63
CA ALA A 323 18.95 17.79 -4.91
C ALA A 323 19.40 16.37 -5.25
N GLU A 324 20.39 16.19 -6.10
CA GLU A 324 20.92 14.89 -6.48
C GLU A 324 21.42 14.10 -5.27
N LYS A 325 22.22 14.73 -4.38
CA LYS A 325 22.68 14.08 -3.15
C LYS A 325 21.52 13.71 -2.24
N ALA A 326 20.53 14.58 -2.10
CA ALA A 326 19.33 14.31 -1.30
C ALA A 326 18.56 13.11 -1.81
N LEU A 327 18.35 13.01 -3.13
CA LEU A 327 17.64 11.87 -3.75
C LEU A 327 18.39 10.56 -3.53
N ARG A 328 19.71 10.54 -3.68
CA ARG A 328 20.54 9.34 -3.40
C ARG A 328 20.52 8.95 -1.93
N ALA A 329 20.55 9.95 -1.02
CA ALA A 329 20.44 9.72 0.42
C ALA A 329 19.07 9.12 0.80
N TYR A 330 17.98 9.60 0.21
CA TYR A 330 16.65 9.03 0.36
C TYR A 330 16.62 7.55 -0.05
N GLU A 331 17.12 7.23 -1.24
CA GLU A 331 17.16 5.87 -1.75
C GLU A 331 17.97 4.95 -0.83
N ALA A 332 19.15 5.37 -0.42
CA ALA A 332 20.00 4.61 0.49
C ALA A 332 19.34 4.36 1.86
N ALA A 333 18.57 5.32 2.38
CA ALA A 333 17.86 5.18 3.64
C ALA A 333 16.68 4.19 3.54
N ARG A 334 16.02 4.11 2.37
CA ARG A 334 14.81 3.30 2.20
C ARG A 334 15.09 1.86 1.76
N GLN A 335 16.08 1.64 0.92
CA GLN A 335 16.37 0.33 0.31
C GLN A 335 16.50 -0.84 1.30
N PRO A 336 17.23 -0.74 2.43
CA PRO A 336 17.35 -1.87 3.36
C PRO A 336 16.00 -2.30 3.95
N ARG A 337 15.14 -1.31 4.31
CA ARG A 337 13.82 -1.58 4.86
C ARG A 337 12.89 -2.23 3.83
N LEU A 338 12.93 -1.76 2.59
CA LEU A 338 12.13 -2.31 1.50
C LEU A 338 12.59 -3.72 1.12
N ALA A 339 13.89 -4.01 1.11
CA ALA A 339 14.42 -5.35 0.88
C ALA A 339 13.92 -6.34 1.95
N GLN A 340 13.94 -5.94 3.23
CA GLN A 340 13.38 -6.74 4.32
C GLN A 340 11.86 -6.93 4.16
N MET A 341 11.12 -5.89 3.77
CA MET A 341 9.68 -5.97 3.53
C MET A 341 9.36 -6.93 2.38
N TYR A 342 10.08 -6.83 1.27
CA TYR A 342 9.92 -7.71 0.11
C TYR A 342 10.11 -9.18 0.50
N ASP A 343 11.21 -9.51 1.19
CA ASP A 343 11.48 -10.88 1.66
C ASP A 343 10.38 -11.39 2.61
N MET A 344 9.92 -10.54 3.52
CA MET A 344 8.87 -10.92 4.46
C MET A 344 7.50 -11.12 3.77
N CYS A 345 7.15 -10.29 2.79
CA CYS A 345 5.94 -10.47 1.98
C CYS A 345 5.99 -11.79 1.21
N ARG A 346 7.12 -12.12 0.59
CA ARG A 346 7.31 -13.39 -0.12
C ARG A 346 7.15 -14.60 0.80
N LYS A 347 7.79 -14.58 1.98
CA LYS A 347 7.65 -15.64 3.00
C LYS A 347 6.21 -15.76 3.52
N ALA A 348 5.52 -14.64 3.71
CA ALA A 348 4.12 -14.63 4.13
C ALA A 348 3.22 -15.28 3.06
N GLY A 349 3.40 -14.94 1.78
CA GLY A 349 2.66 -15.56 0.68
C GLY A 349 2.81 -17.08 0.65
N MET A 350 4.05 -17.59 0.72
CA MET A 350 4.30 -19.04 0.80
C MET A 350 3.62 -19.71 2.01
N ALA A 351 3.64 -19.02 3.17
CA ALA A 351 2.98 -19.54 4.36
C ALA A 351 1.44 -19.53 4.24
N TYR A 352 0.88 -18.46 3.67
CA TYR A 352 -0.57 -18.31 3.55
C TYR A 352 -1.17 -19.34 2.58
N HIS A 353 -0.48 -19.62 1.49
CA HIS A 353 -0.93 -20.56 0.44
C HIS A 353 -0.48 -22.02 0.68
N ALA A 354 0.23 -22.29 1.79
CA ALA A 354 0.73 -23.62 2.08
C ALA A 354 -0.37 -24.68 2.11
N GLY A 355 -0.23 -25.72 1.29
CA GLY A 355 -1.10 -26.89 1.21
C GLY A 355 -0.44 -28.16 1.75
N GLY A 356 -1.15 -29.31 1.67
CA GLY A 356 -0.63 -30.62 2.03
C GLY A 356 0.08 -30.67 3.41
N PRO A 357 1.23 -31.36 3.52
CA PRO A 357 1.98 -31.46 4.77
C PRO A 357 2.44 -30.12 5.34
N PHE A 358 2.78 -29.16 4.47
CA PHE A 358 3.25 -27.83 4.90
C PHE A 358 2.16 -27.04 5.62
N ARG A 359 0.89 -27.21 5.26
CA ARG A 359 -0.24 -26.64 6.01
C ARG A 359 -0.25 -27.11 7.46
N PHE A 360 -0.02 -28.40 7.73
CA PHE A 360 0.00 -28.92 9.10
C PHE A 360 1.14 -28.32 9.92
N ILE A 361 2.33 -28.21 9.33
CA ILE A 361 3.51 -27.60 9.98
C ILE A 361 3.24 -26.14 10.28
N ARG A 362 2.75 -25.37 9.29
CA ARG A 362 2.36 -23.96 9.47
C ARG A 362 1.35 -23.80 10.60
N ASN A 363 0.28 -24.60 10.59
CA ASN A 363 -0.77 -24.52 11.59
C ASN A 363 -0.23 -24.82 13.00
N LEU A 364 0.65 -25.81 13.13
CA LEU A 364 1.28 -26.16 14.40
C LEU A 364 2.14 -25.01 14.93
N VAL A 365 2.96 -24.40 14.06
CA VAL A 365 3.80 -23.26 14.42
C VAL A 365 2.95 -22.06 14.84
N MET A 366 1.94 -21.70 14.04
CA MET A 366 1.07 -20.55 14.35
C MET A 366 0.32 -20.72 15.67
N ARG A 367 -0.21 -21.93 15.97
CA ARG A 367 -0.92 -22.20 17.22
C ARG A 367 -0.04 -22.13 18.46
N ARG A 368 1.27 -22.32 18.31
CA ARG A 368 2.23 -22.25 19.43
C ARG A 368 2.78 -20.83 19.66
N MET A 369 2.54 -19.91 18.72
CA MET A 369 2.97 -18.53 18.88
C MET A 369 2.06 -17.82 19.88
N SER A 370 2.66 -17.25 20.93
CA SER A 370 1.97 -16.34 21.84
C SER A 370 1.66 -15.01 21.15
N ASP A 371 0.71 -14.25 21.72
CA ASP A 371 0.43 -12.88 21.27
C ASP A 371 1.69 -12.00 21.28
N THR A 372 2.48 -12.07 22.36
CA THR A 372 3.76 -11.35 22.47
C THR A 372 4.75 -11.74 21.37
N ALA A 373 4.90 -13.04 21.06
CA ALA A 373 5.78 -13.49 19.98
C ALA A 373 5.30 -12.99 18.61
N SER A 374 3.99 -12.97 18.39
CA SER A 374 3.37 -12.45 17.17
C SER A 374 3.62 -10.94 17.01
N ARG A 375 3.47 -10.15 18.07
CA ARG A 375 3.78 -8.71 18.08
C ARG A 375 5.26 -8.45 17.84
N ASN A 376 6.16 -9.19 18.48
CA ASN A 376 7.61 -9.03 18.29
C ASN A 376 8.05 -9.33 16.87
N ARG A 377 7.39 -10.26 16.17
CA ARG A 377 7.70 -10.59 14.77
C ARG A 377 7.46 -9.42 13.82
N VAL A 378 6.51 -8.56 14.11
CA VAL A 378 6.15 -7.38 13.29
C VAL A 378 6.62 -6.06 13.90
N ALA A 379 7.32 -6.12 15.04
CA ALA A 379 7.76 -4.92 15.76
C ALA A 379 8.64 -4.01 14.90
N TRP A 380 9.56 -4.55 14.11
CA TRP A 380 10.40 -3.79 13.20
C TRP A 380 9.60 -3.01 12.15
N ILE A 381 8.36 -3.43 11.83
CA ILE A 381 7.45 -2.71 10.95
C ILE A 381 6.82 -1.55 11.71
N TYR A 382 6.23 -1.85 12.88
CA TYR A 382 5.38 -0.91 13.62
C TYR A 382 6.15 0.08 14.51
N ASP A 383 7.40 -0.25 14.88
CA ASP A 383 8.29 0.63 15.65
C ASP A 383 8.95 1.73 14.80
N TRP A 384 8.80 1.67 13.49
CA TRP A 384 9.38 2.68 12.60
C TRP A 384 8.76 4.08 12.84
N ARG A 385 9.63 5.10 12.85
CA ARG A 385 9.26 6.51 13.03
C ARG A 385 10.08 7.38 12.10
N PRO A 386 9.51 8.51 11.56
CA PRO A 386 10.22 9.42 10.67
C PRO A 386 11.51 10.00 11.27
N ASP A 387 11.47 10.38 12.54
CA ASP A 387 12.56 11.03 13.29
C ASP A 387 13.76 10.10 13.57
N LYS A 388 13.56 8.80 13.48
CA LYS A 388 14.62 7.79 13.70
C LYS A 388 15.24 7.27 12.40
N SER A 389 14.79 7.79 11.26
CA SER A 389 15.10 7.23 9.93
C SER A 389 15.83 8.24 9.03
N VAL A 390 16.20 9.40 9.59
CA VAL A 390 16.90 10.50 8.91
C VAL A 390 18.25 10.73 9.57
#